data_c33a9055886e4aa7d6d5f436403cf0d2
#
_entry.id   c33a9055886e4aa7d6d5f436403cf0d2
#
_cell.length_a   1.000
_cell.length_b   1.000
_cell.length_c   1.000
_cell.angle_alpha   90.00
_cell.angle_beta   90.00
_cell.angle_gamma   90.00
#
_symmetry.space_group_name_H-M   'P 1'
#
loop_
_entity.id
_entity.type
_entity.pdbx_description
1 polymer ?
#
loop_
_entity_poly.entity_id
_entity_poly.type
_entity_poly.pdbx_seq_one_letter_code
_entity_poly.pdbx_strand_id
1 'polypeptide(L)'
;MKELRERALVCIKCPNLASSRKNVVFGVGDIHAQLMFVGEAPGADEDVQGEPFVGSAGQLLTKIIQTMGLSRERVYIANILKCRPDTPGQRSGNRKPTPDEMNTCIPYLHSQIDLIQPRALVALGGVAIEGLLGKSGIMRLRGQWHTYRGIPLMPTFHPSYLLRTTSLADKRCVWEDMLQVMERLEMPITEKQRGFFLARGA
;
A
#
# COMPACT_ATOMS: atom_id res chain seq x y z
N MET A 1 4.52 -18.97 -2.88
CA MET A 1 3.36 -18.03 -2.83
C MET A 1 2.03 -18.77 -2.66
N LYS A 2 1.72 -19.83 -3.43
CA LYS A 2 0.45 -20.57 -3.34
C LYS A 2 0.14 -21.08 -1.92
N GLU A 3 1.04 -21.84 -1.33
CA GLU A 3 0.88 -22.38 0.04
C GLU A 3 0.71 -21.27 1.10
N LEU A 4 1.45 -20.16 0.96
CA LEU A 4 1.32 -19.03 1.86
C LEU A 4 -0.09 -18.41 1.78
N ARG A 5 -0.64 -18.32 0.56
CA ARG A 5 -2.00 -17.83 0.33
C ARG A 5 -3.04 -18.78 0.95
N GLU A 6 -2.91 -20.08 0.74
CA GLU A 6 -3.80 -21.10 1.33
C GLU A 6 -3.82 -21.00 2.85
N ARG A 7 -2.66 -20.87 3.49
CA ARG A 7 -2.55 -20.67 4.95
C ARG A 7 -3.20 -19.36 5.42
N ALA A 8 -3.08 -18.30 4.63
CA ALA A 8 -3.70 -17.01 4.98
C ALA A 8 -5.23 -17.05 4.87
N LEU A 9 -5.77 -17.75 3.87
CA LEU A 9 -7.22 -17.85 3.63
C LEU A 9 -7.97 -18.50 4.80
N VAL A 10 -7.36 -19.46 5.49
CA VAL A 10 -7.95 -20.15 6.66
C VAL A 10 -7.53 -19.58 8.01
N CYS A 11 -6.81 -18.45 8.02
CA CYS A 11 -6.27 -17.85 9.25
C CYS A 11 -7.37 -17.34 10.16
N ILE A 12 -7.34 -17.72 11.44
CA ILE A 12 -8.29 -17.28 12.49
C ILE A 12 -7.57 -16.63 13.69
N LYS A 13 -6.33 -16.18 13.53
CA LYS A 13 -5.49 -15.65 14.62
C LYS A 13 -6.02 -14.36 15.25
N CYS A 14 -6.87 -13.62 14.54
CA CYS A 14 -7.58 -12.45 15.04
C CYS A 14 -9.08 -12.78 15.09
N PRO A 15 -9.62 -13.32 16.20
CA PRO A 15 -10.99 -13.87 16.22
C PRO A 15 -12.06 -12.84 15.80
N ASN A 16 -11.94 -11.59 16.25
CA ASN A 16 -12.88 -10.53 15.91
C ASN A 16 -12.88 -10.23 14.40
N LEU A 17 -11.69 -10.15 13.79
CA LEU A 17 -11.58 -9.91 12.35
C LEU A 17 -12.00 -11.14 11.53
N ALA A 18 -11.70 -12.33 12.02
CA ALA A 18 -12.07 -13.58 11.36
C ALA A 18 -13.59 -13.80 11.34
N SER A 19 -14.31 -13.35 12.36
CA SER A 19 -15.77 -13.48 12.45
C SER A 19 -16.51 -12.43 11.62
N SER A 20 -15.92 -11.26 11.38
CA SER A 20 -16.58 -10.13 10.69
C SER A 20 -16.21 -10.00 9.22
N ARG A 21 -15.02 -10.45 8.82
CA ARG A 21 -14.57 -10.37 7.42
C ARG A 21 -15.44 -11.21 6.48
N LYS A 22 -15.59 -10.75 5.26
CA LYS A 22 -16.16 -11.55 4.14
C LYS A 22 -15.07 -12.36 3.46
N ASN A 23 -13.93 -11.75 3.20
CA ASN A 23 -12.79 -12.37 2.55
C ASN A 23 -11.47 -12.03 3.24
N VAL A 24 -10.49 -12.90 3.07
CA VAL A 24 -9.09 -12.56 3.31
C VAL A 24 -8.53 -11.89 2.07
N VAL A 25 -8.01 -10.69 2.22
CA VAL A 25 -7.38 -9.90 1.16
C VAL A 25 -5.88 -10.16 1.19
N PHE A 26 -5.44 -11.19 0.50
CA PHE A 26 -4.06 -11.67 0.59
C PHE A 26 -3.05 -10.71 -0.03
N GLY A 27 -3.31 -10.26 -1.24
CA GLY A 27 -2.46 -9.47 -2.11
C GLY A 27 -2.58 -9.93 -3.55
N VAL A 28 -2.23 -9.06 -4.51
CA VAL A 28 -2.32 -9.32 -5.95
C VAL A 28 -1.14 -8.74 -6.70
N GLY A 29 -0.86 -9.28 -7.87
CA GLY A 29 0.16 -8.80 -8.80
C GLY A 29 1.21 -9.86 -9.12
N ASP A 30 2.32 -9.39 -9.69
CA ASP A 30 3.42 -10.26 -10.10
C ASP A 30 4.24 -10.73 -8.88
N ILE A 31 4.42 -12.03 -8.75
CA ILE A 31 5.28 -12.61 -7.72
C ILE A 31 6.78 -12.38 -7.96
N HIS A 32 7.14 -11.84 -9.12
CA HIS A 32 8.48 -11.40 -9.50
C HIS A 32 8.59 -9.88 -9.67
N ALA A 33 7.62 -9.12 -9.09
CA ALA A 33 7.56 -7.68 -9.21
C ALA A 33 8.81 -7.01 -8.62
N GLN A 34 9.35 -6.03 -9.34
CA GLN A 34 10.43 -5.18 -8.82
C GLN A 34 9.93 -4.12 -7.83
N LEU A 35 8.63 -3.81 -7.85
CA LEU A 35 7.99 -2.82 -7.01
C LEU A 35 6.81 -3.42 -6.25
N MET A 36 6.78 -3.22 -4.94
CA MET A 36 5.66 -3.63 -4.11
C MET A 36 5.08 -2.45 -3.34
N PHE A 37 3.76 -2.28 -3.44
CA PHE A 37 2.99 -1.31 -2.66
C PHE A 37 2.41 -1.98 -1.42
N VAL A 38 2.55 -1.32 -0.27
CA VAL A 38 2.07 -1.82 1.01
C VAL A 38 1.19 -0.79 1.67
N GLY A 39 -0.09 -1.12 1.84
CA GLY A 39 -1.06 -0.32 2.58
C GLY A 39 -1.27 -0.82 4.01
N GLU A 40 -2.28 -0.24 4.65
CA GLU A 40 -2.66 -0.52 6.04
C GLU A 40 -3.46 -1.83 6.14
N ALA A 41 -4.66 -1.83 5.61
CA ALA A 41 -5.66 -2.89 5.75
C ALA A 41 -6.73 -2.80 4.64
N PRO A 42 -7.49 -3.88 4.40
CA PRO A 42 -8.63 -3.86 3.49
C PRO A 42 -9.74 -2.91 3.93
N GLY A 43 -10.34 -2.20 2.98
CA GLY A 43 -11.60 -1.48 3.14
C GLY A 43 -12.82 -2.37 2.89
N ALA A 44 -14.00 -1.75 2.83
CA ALA A 44 -15.26 -2.47 2.62
C ALA A 44 -15.33 -3.13 1.23
N ASP A 45 -14.91 -2.42 0.19
CA ASP A 45 -14.92 -2.94 -1.19
C ASP A 45 -13.91 -4.08 -1.34
N GLU A 46 -12.72 -3.94 -0.73
CA GLU A 46 -11.68 -4.95 -0.71
C GLU A 46 -12.12 -6.21 0.03
N ASP A 47 -12.82 -6.06 1.15
CA ASP A 47 -13.36 -7.19 1.92
C ASP A 47 -14.42 -7.96 1.12
N VAL A 48 -15.24 -7.27 0.33
CA VAL A 48 -16.24 -7.90 -0.55
C VAL A 48 -15.59 -8.63 -1.73
N GLN A 49 -14.58 -8.00 -2.37
CA GLN A 49 -13.99 -8.53 -3.59
C GLN A 49 -12.82 -9.50 -3.34
N GLY A 50 -12.23 -9.47 -2.13
CA GLY A 50 -11.07 -10.29 -1.79
C GLY A 50 -9.74 -9.80 -2.39
N GLU A 51 -9.71 -8.57 -2.95
CA GLU A 51 -8.54 -7.99 -3.58
C GLU A 51 -8.18 -6.62 -2.95
N PRO A 52 -6.87 -6.29 -2.79
CA PRO A 52 -6.45 -5.03 -2.21
C PRO A 52 -6.62 -3.87 -3.19
N PHE A 53 -6.98 -2.71 -2.67
CA PHE A 53 -7.05 -1.47 -3.44
C PHE A 53 -7.96 -1.55 -4.67
N VAL A 54 -9.22 -1.92 -4.49
CA VAL A 54 -10.27 -1.97 -5.54
C VAL A 54 -11.28 -0.83 -5.42
N GLY A 55 -11.50 -0.28 -4.21
CA GLY A 55 -12.34 0.89 -3.98
C GLY A 55 -11.75 2.18 -4.55
N SER A 56 -12.34 3.34 -4.23
CA SER A 56 -11.94 4.65 -4.77
C SER A 56 -10.44 4.96 -4.57
N ALA A 57 -9.88 4.64 -3.40
CA ALA A 57 -8.45 4.80 -3.12
C ALA A 57 -7.60 3.88 -4.01
N GLY A 58 -8.08 2.67 -4.28
CA GLY A 58 -7.43 1.71 -5.15
C GLY A 58 -7.45 2.13 -6.62
N GLN A 59 -8.57 2.71 -7.08
CA GLN A 59 -8.66 3.28 -8.43
C GLN A 59 -7.65 4.42 -8.62
N LEU A 60 -7.45 5.27 -7.59
CA LEU A 60 -6.43 6.30 -7.64
C LEU A 60 -5.02 5.70 -7.64
N LEU A 61 -4.74 4.68 -6.83
CA LEU A 61 -3.46 3.96 -6.86
C LEU A 61 -3.20 3.37 -8.25
N THR A 62 -4.20 2.78 -8.88
CA THR A 62 -4.10 2.25 -10.24
C THR A 62 -3.70 3.34 -11.25
N LYS A 63 -4.30 4.53 -11.16
CA LYS A 63 -3.92 5.68 -11.99
C LYS A 63 -2.47 6.14 -11.75
N ILE A 64 -2.01 6.13 -10.50
CA ILE A 64 -0.62 6.45 -10.16
C ILE A 64 0.32 5.43 -10.81
N ILE A 65 0.06 4.14 -10.65
CA ILE A 65 0.84 3.05 -11.23
C ILE A 65 0.89 3.17 -12.77
N GLN A 66 -0.25 3.42 -13.41
CA GLN A 66 -0.33 3.63 -14.87
C GLN A 66 0.46 4.87 -15.32
N THR A 67 0.43 5.94 -14.53
CA THR A 67 1.19 7.16 -14.81
C THR A 67 2.71 6.95 -14.69
N MET A 68 3.15 5.99 -13.85
CA MET A 68 4.53 5.52 -13.81
C MET A 68 4.92 4.65 -15.03
N GLY A 69 3.99 4.30 -15.90
CA GLY A 69 4.22 3.38 -17.04
C GLY A 69 4.14 1.90 -16.67
N LEU A 70 3.54 1.58 -15.53
CA LEU A 70 3.32 0.23 -15.04
C LEU A 70 1.83 -0.15 -15.08
N SER A 71 1.53 -1.42 -14.79
CA SER A 71 0.16 -1.89 -14.55
C SER A 71 0.08 -2.65 -13.23
N ARG A 72 -1.13 -2.88 -12.72
CA ARG A 72 -1.32 -3.62 -11.46
C ARG A 72 -0.73 -5.04 -11.50
N GLU A 73 -0.74 -5.63 -12.69
CA GLU A 73 -0.22 -6.98 -12.96
C GLU A 73 1.33 -7.03 -12.95
N ARG A 74 2.00 -5.88 -13.11
CA ARG A 74 3.48 -5.77 -13.12
C ARG A 74 4.09 -5.33 -11.79
N VAL A 75 3.26 -4.96 -10.83
CA VAL A 75 3.66 -4.65 -9.46
C VAL A 75 3.03 -5.66 -8.50
N TYR A 76 3.41 -5.65 -7.24
CA TYR A 76 2.69 -6.40 -6.22
C TYR A 76 2.02 -5.43 -5.24
N ILE A 77 0.77 -5.68 -4.90
CA ILE A 77 -0.02 -4.82 -4.01
C ILE A 77 -0.52 -5.65 -2.84
N ALA A 78 -0.23 -5.21 -1.63
CA ALA A 78 -0.69 -5.86 -0.41
C ALA A 78 -0.94 -4.84 0.70
N ASN A 79 -1.45 -5.33 1.82
CA ASN A 79 -1.60 -4.60 3.08
C ASN A 79 -0.86 -5.32 4.21
N ILE A 80 -0.59 -4.61 5.31
CA ILE A 80 -0.12 -5.23 6.56
C ILE A 80 -1.16 -6.23 7.05
N LEU A 81 -2.42 -5.78 7.25
CA LEU A 81 -3.52 -6.67 7.58
C LEU A 81 -4.11 -7.33 6.33
N LYS A 82 -4.50 -8.59 6.48
CA LYS A 82 -5.20 -9.35 5.44
C LYS A 82 -6.72 -9.40 5.65
N CYS A 83 -7.20 -8.87 6.78
CA CYS A 83 -8.62 -8.81 7.15
C CYS A 83 -9.02 -7.37 7.41
N ARG A 84 -10.26 -7.03 7.09
CA ARG A 84 -10.80 -5.68 7.32
C ARG A 84 -10.94 -5.41 8.82
N PRO A 85 -10.36 -4.33 9.36
CA PRO A 85 -10.62 -3.87 10.72
C PRO A 85 -11.91 -3.03 10.72
N ASP A 86 -13.06 -3.72 10.76
CA ASP A 86 -14.36 -3.07 10.82
C ASP A 86 -14.68 -2.54 12.23
N THR A 87 -15.72 -1.71 12.31
CA THR A 87 -16.30 -1.31 13.59
C THR A 87 -17.60 -2.09 13.75
N PRO A 88 -17.72 -2.94 14.79
CA PRO A 88 -18.95 -3.69 15.02
C PRO A 88 -20.19 -2.80 15.03
N GLY A 89 -21.22 -3.20 14.28
CA GLY A 89 -22.48 -2.46 14.16
C GLY A 89 -22.46 -1.28 13.17
N GLN A 90 -21.33 -0.95 12.55
CA GLN A 90 -21.25 0.07 11.50
C GLN A 90 -21.08 -0.57 10.11
N ARG A 91 -21.97 -0.19 9.18
CA ARG A 91 -21.91 -0.69 7.79
C ARG A 91 -20.79 -0.05 6.96
N SER A 92 -20.33 1.13 7.35
CA SER A 92 -19.29 1.89 6.65
C SER A 92 -18.24 2.41 7.62
N GLY A 93 -17.02 2.57 7.10
CA GLY A 93 -15.86 3.01 7.86
C GLY A 93 -14.98 1.84 8.29
N ASN A 94 -13.71 2.14 8.45
CA ASN A 94 -12.70 1.25 9.00
C ASN A 94 -12.10 1.93 10.22
N ARG A 95 -11.93 1.20 11.30
CA ARG A 95 -11.08 1.66 12.40
C ARG A 95 -9.60 1.44 12.03
N LYS A 96 -8.72 2.13 12.71
CA LYS A 96 -7.29 1.83 12.65
C LYS A 96 -7.06 0.40 13.21
N PRO A 97 -6.21 -0.42 12.59
CA PRO A 97 -5.75 -1.68 13.17
C PRO A 97 -5.12 -1.48 14.53
N THR A 98 -5.33 -2.42 15.43
CA THR A 98 -4.58 -2.42 16.69
C THR A 98 -3.15 -2.89 16.48
N PRO A 99 -2.19 -2.52 17.37
CA PRO A 99 -0.83 -3.06 17.30
C PRO A 99 -0.78 -4.59 17.31
N ASP A 100 -1.61 -5.24 18.10
CA ASP A 100 -1.68 -6.71 18.19
C ASP A 100 -2.17 -7.34 16.90
N GLU A 101 -3.17 -6.75 16.23
CA GLU A 101 -3.64 -7.20 14.92
C GLU A 101 -2.54 -7.07 13.87
N MET A 102 -1.83 -5.93 13.86
CA MET A 102 -0.70 -5.71 12.96
C MET A 102 0.41 -6.74 13.22
N ASN A 103 0.85 -6.90 14.46
CA ASN A 103 1.91 -7.85 14.84
C ASN A 103 1.53 -9.30 14.50
N THR A 104 0.26 -9.67 14.69
CA THR A 104 -0.25 -11.01 14.36
C THR A 104 -0.28 -11.26 12.85
N CYS A 105 -0.57 -10.24 12.04
CA CYS A 105 -0.78 -10.39 10.61
C CYS A 105 0.48 -10.15 9.77
N ILE A 106 1.40 -9.28 10.23
CA ILE A 106 2.60 -8.88 9.49
C ILE A 106 3.51 -10.03 9.05
N PRO A 107 3.58 -11.20 9.73
CA PRO A 107 4.36 -12.34 9.24
C PRO A 107 3.95 -12.83 7.85
N TYR A 108 2.69 -12.67 7.45
CA TYR A 108 2.27 -12.97 6.07
C TYR A 108 2.90 -12.00 5.07
N LEU A 109 2.95 -10.71 5.41
CA LEU A 109 3.61 -9.70 4.58
C LEU A 109 5.12 -9.95 4.49
N HIS A 110 5.77 -10.31 5.60
CA HIS A 110 7.19 -10.68 5.60
C HIS A 110 7.47 -11.82 4.62
N SER A 111 6.67 -12.89 4.71
CA SER A 111 6.81 -14.03 3.79
C SER A 111 6.55 -13.65 2.33
N GLN A 112 5.62 -12.72 2.06
CA GLN A 112 5.40 -12.19 0.72
C GLN A 112 6.62 -11.42 0.22
N ILE A 113 7.19 -10.54 1.04
CA ILE A 113 8.39 -9.78 0.70
C ILE A 113 9.57 -10.71 0.45
N ASP A 114 9.78 -11.72 1.32
CA ASP A 114 10.86 -12.69 1.20
C ASP A 114 10.74 -13.57 -0.07
N LEU A 115 9.52 -13.86 -0.51
CA LEU A 115 9.26 -14.63 -1.74
C LEU A 115 9.38 -13.78 -3.02
N ILE A 116 8.97 -12.51 -2.96
CA ILE A 116 8.95 -11.59 -4.11
C ILE A 116 10.33 -10.96 -4.30
N GLN A 117 10.99 -10.59 -3.20
CA GLN A 117 12.27 -9.86 -3.17
C GLN A 117 12.27 -8.61 -4.08
N PRO A 118 11.33 -7.68 -3.87
CA PRO A 118 11.23 -6.51 -4.72
C PRO A 118 12.47 -5.61 -4.56
N ARG A 119 12.82 -4.85 -5.60
CA ARG A 119 13.92 -3.86 -5.55
C ARG A 119 13.53 -2.61 -4.75
N ALA A 120 12.23 -2.32 -4.62
CA ALA A 120 11.71 -1.23 -3.80
C ALA A 120 10.34 -1.54 -3.22
N LEU A 121 10.09 -0.99 -2.03
CA LEU A 121 8.78 -0.95 -1.36
C LEU A 121 8.25 0.49 -1.36
N VAL A 122 6.94 0.64 -1.51
CA VAL A 122 6.23 1.91 -1.27
C VAL A 122 5.23 1.70 -0.14
N ALA A 123 5.40 2.42 0.98
CA ALA A 123 4.48 2.39 2.10
C ALA A 123 3.42 3.49 1.95
N LEU A 124 2.16 3.09 1.88
CA LEU A 124 1.02 3.97 1.61
C LEU A 124 0.34 4.40 2.92
N GLY A 125 0.68 5.61 3.37
CA GLY A 125 0.05 6.26 4.53
C GLY A 125 0.71 5.98 5.87
N GLY A 126 0.33 6.78 6.89
CA GLY A 126 0.99 6.80 8.20
C GLY A 126 0.92 5.47 8.95
N VAL A 127 -0.21 4.75 8.85
CA VAL A 127 -0.38 3.47 9.55
C VAL A 127 0.51 2.37 8.95
N ALA A 128 0.63 2.34 7.61
CA ALA A 128 1.54 1.41 6.95
C ALA A 128 3.01 1.70 7.35
N ILE A 129 3.38 2.98 7.43
CA ILE A 129 4.72 3.40 7.87
C ILE A 129 4.96 3.03 9.33
N GLU A 130 3.99 3.27 10.22
CA GLU A 130 4.07 2.90 11.63
C GLU A 130 4.27 1.39 11.80
N GLY A 131 3.49 0.59 11.08
CA GLY A 131 3.59 -0.86 11.13
C GLY A 131 4.88 -1.43 10.54
N LEU A 132 5.45 -0.78 9.52
CA LEU A 132 6.69 -1.24 8.88
C LEU A 132 7.94 -0.71 9.57
N LEU A 133 7.97 0.59 9.90
CA LEU A 133 9.17 1.25 10.40
C LEU A 133 9.15 1.51 11.92
N GLY A 134 8.01 1.31 12.59
CA GLY A 134 7.84 1.72 13.99
C GLY A 134 7.93 3.24 14.18
N LYS A 135 7.75 4.04 13.12
CA LYS A 135 7.90 5.50 13.11
C LYS A 135 6.58 6.17 12.76
N SER A 136 6.32 7.31 13.38
CA SER A 136 5.16 8.17 13.09
C SER A 136 5.58 9.52 12.48
N GLY A 137 4.62 10.23 11.87
CA GLY A 137 4.85 11.54 11.28
C GLY A 137 5.16 11.48 9.79
N ILE A 138 4.15 11.08 9.00
CA ILE A 138 4.22 10.94 7.53
C ILE A 138 4.82 12.15 6.82
N MET A 139 4.51 13.38 7.30
CA MET A 139 5.03 14.62 6.70
C MET A 139 6.56 14.72 6.75
N ARG A 140 7.20 14.11 7.76
CA ARG A 140 8.66 14.10 7.91
C ARG A 140 9.33 12.92 7.24
N LEU A 141 8.59 11.82 7.09
CA LEU A 141 9.13 10.55 6.61
C LEU A 141 8.98 10.38 5.10
N ARG A 142 7.91 10.97 4.51
CA ARG A 142 7.68 10.88 3.07
C ARG A 142 8.79 11.56 2.27
N GLY A 143 8.98 11.08 1.06
CA GLY A 143 10.00 11.63 0.15
C GLY A 143 11.44 11.32 0.54
N GLN A 144 11.66 10.52 1.57
CA GLN A 144 12.97 10.07 1.99
C GLN A 144 13.04 8.55 1.97
N TRP A 145 14.15 8.03 1.46
CA TRP A 145 14.38 6.59 1.46
C TRP A 145 14.69 6.08 2.86
N HIS A 146 13.98 5.03 3.22
CA HIS A 146 14.24 4.20 4.41
C HIS A 146 14.62 2.80 3.97
N THR A 147 14.94 1.95 4.94
CA THR A 147 15.21 0.54 4.68
C THR A 147 14.29 -0.32 5.53
N TYR A 148 13.65 -1.30 4.91
CA TYR A 148 12.85 -2.31 5.58
C TYR A 148 13.29 -3.70 5.14
N ARG A 149 13.77 -4.52 6.10
CA ARG A 149 14.29 -5.88 5.83
C ARG A 149 15.35 -5.91 4.71
N GLY A 150 16.22 -4.90 4.68
CA GLY A 150 17.27 -4.77 3.64
C GLY A 150 16.80 -4.17 2.31
N ILE A 151 15.50 -3.92 2.13
CA ILE A 151 14.93 -3.38 0.90
C ILE A 151 14.66 -1.88 1.06
N PRO A 152 15.01 -1.04 0.06
CA PRO A 152 14.64 0.37 0.04
C PRO A 152 13.14 0.57 0.12
N LEU A 153 12.69 1.44 1.02
CA LEU A 153 11.28 1.75 1.26
C LEU A 153 11.04 3.25 1.13
N MET A 154 10.09 3.63 0.28
CA MET A 154 9.60 5.00 0.10
C MET A 154 8.26 5.17 0.81
N PRO A 155 8.20 5.97 1.89
CA PRO A 155 6.94 6.40 2.47
C PRO A 155 6.26 7.45 1.60
N THR A 156 4.93 7.35 1.43
CA THR A 156 4.14 8.38 0.75
C THR A 156 2.73 8.48 1.35
N PHE A 157 1.95 9.48 0.95
CA PHE A 157 0.58 9.61 1.41
C PHE A 157 -0.29 8.44 0.93
N HIS A 158 -1.27 8.06 1.75
CA HIS A 158 -2.27 7.09 1.33
C HIS A 158 -3.17 7.70 0.24
N PRO A 159 -3.53 6.95 -0.83
CA PRO A 159 -4.39 7.48 -1.89
C PRO A 159 -5.72 8.08 -1.38
N SER A 160 -6.32 7.53 -0.31
CA SER A 160 -7.53 8.09 0.28
C SER A 160 -7.37 9.50 0.83
N TYR A 161 -6.15 9.90 1.21
CA TYR A 161 -5.86 11.29 1.60
C TYR A 161 -6.00 12.22 0.41
N LEU A 162 -5.44 11.83 -0.75
CA LEU A 162 -5.52 12.63 -1.98
C LEU A 162 -6.94 12.77 -2.54
N LEU A 163 -7.83 11.84 -2.23
CA LEU A 163 -9.25 11.95 -2.60
C LEU A 163 -9.99 13.03 -1.81
N ARG A 164 -9.51 13.35 -0.61
CA ARG A 164 -10.11 14.35 0.29
C ARG A 164 -9.48 15.73 0.18
N THR A 165 -8.32 15.85 -0.46
CA THR A 165 -7.64 17.13 -0.66
C THR A 165 -7.80 17.63 -2.10
N THR A 166 -7.97 18.93 -2.26
CA THR A 166 -7.91 19.64 -3.54
C THR A 166 -6.50 20.18 -3.84
N SER A 167 -5.57 20.05 -2.88
CA SER A 167 -4.21 20.59 -2.94
C SER A 167 -3.40 19.96 -4.08
N LEU A 168 -2.99 20.78 -5.04
CA LEU A 168 -2.03 20.36 -6.06
C LEU A 168 -0.65 20.05 -5.45
N ALA A 169 -0.28 20.76 -4.39
CA ALA A 169 0.98 20.53 -3.69
C ALA A 169 1.04 19.11 -3.08
N ASP A 170 -0.06 18.62 -2.49
CA ASP A 170 -0.10 17.26 -1.95
C ASP A 170 0.00 16.21 -3.07
N LYS A 171 -0.66 16.45 -4.20
CA LYS A 171 -0.54 15.59 -5.39
C LYS A 171 0.88 15.62 -5.94
N ARG A 172 1.52 16.81 -5.98
CA ARG A 172 2.92 16.95 -6.36
C ARG A 172 3.84 16.17 -5.43
N CYS A 173 3.62 16.27 -4.13
CA CYS A 173 4.37 15.52 -3.14
C CYS A 173 4.37 14.00 -3.43
N VAL A 174 3.19 13.41 -3.64
CA VAL A 174 3.11 11.97 -3.97
C VAL A 174 3.79 11.66 -5.29
N TRP A 175 3.65 12.55 -6.27
CA TRP A 175 4.27 12.33 -7.57
C TRP A 175 5.81 12.42 -7.50
N GLU A 176 6.36 13.31 -6.70
CA GLU A 176 7.80 13.38 -6.43
C GLU A 176 8.33 12.11 -5.75
N ASP A 177 7.56 11.54 -4.81
CA ASP A 177 7.90 10.25 -4.21
C ASP A 177 7.96 9.16 -5.30
N MET A 178 7.00 9.14 -6.22
CA MET A 178 6.97 8.16 -7.31
C MET A 178 8.07 8.39 -8.34
N LEU A 179 8.44 9.63 -8.65
CA LEU A 179 9.59 9.93 -9.51
C LEU A 179 10.89 9.35 -8.92
N GLN A 180 11.12 9.51 -7.62
CA GLN A 180 12.27 8.89 -6.94
C GLN A 180 12.23 7.35 -7.03
N VAL A 181 11.04 6.75 -6.90
CA VAL A 181 10.86 5.29 -7.05
C VAL A 181 11.20 4.86 -8.47
N MET A 182 10.74 5.60 -9.49
CA MET A 182 11.05 5.33 -10.90
C MET A 182 12.56 5.45 -11.16
N GLU A 183 13.22 6.50 -10.63
CA GLU A 183 14.68 6.67 -10.74
C GLU A 183 15.43 5.50 -10.08
N ARG A 184 15.01 5.09 -8.89
CA ARG A 184 15.61 3.94 -8.17
C ARG A 184 15.49 2.63 -8.95
N LEU A 185 14.41 2.46 -9.69
CA LEU A 185 14.15 1.28 -10.53
C LEU A 185 14.72 1.44 -11.96
N GLU A 186 15.44 2.52 -12.23
CA GLU A 186 16.04 2.81 -13.55
C GLU A 186 14.98 2.86 -14.68
N MET A 187 13.79 3.32 -14.34
CA MET A 187 12.69 3.46 -15.30
C MET A 187 12.86 4.75 -16.11
N PRO A 188 12.46 4.77 -17.39
CA PRO A 188 12.46 5.99 -18.17
C PRO A 188 11.43 6.98 -17.61
N ILE A 189 11.86 8.25 -17.45
CA ILE A 189 11.01 9.34 -16.99
C ILE A 189 10.96 10.41 -18.07
N THR A 190 9.77 10.69 -18.57
CA THR A 190 9.56 11.73 -19.58
C THR A 190 9.51 13.12 -18.95
N GLU A 191 9.83 14.17 -19.72
CA GLU A 191 9.67 15.56 -19.29
C GLU A 191 8.23 15.88 -18.86
N LYS A 192 7.24 15.30 -19.54
CA LYS A 192 5.83 15.42 -19.15
C LYS A 192 5.59 14.89 -17.74
N GLN A 193 6.14 13.73 -17.40
CA GLN A 193 6.03 13.16 -16.05
C GLN A 193 6.75 14.02 -15.02
N ARG A 194 7.93 14.57 -15.33
CA ARG A 194 8.63 15.51 -14.44
C ARG A 194 7.81 16.77 -14.15
N GLY A 195 7.03 17.22 -15.13
CA GLY A 195 6.19 18.42 -15.05
C GLY A 195 4.83 18.24 -14.37
N PHE A 196 4.38 17.04 -14.01
CA PHE A 196 3.06 16.85 -13.41
C PHE A 196 2.92 17.56 -12.06
N PHE A 197 1.79 18.28 -11.91
CA PHE A 197 1.42 19.01 -10.69
C PHE A 197 2.38 20.14 -10.29
N LEU A 198 3.27 20.59 -11.17
CA LEU A 198 4.00 21.84 -10.97
C LEU A 198 3.04 23.03 -11.09
N ALA A 199 3.27 24.08 -10.28
CA ALA A 199 2.55 25.33 -10.44
C ALA A 199 2.83 25.90 -11.86
N ARG A 200 1.79 26.36 -12.54
CA ARG A 200 1.97 27.06 -13.83
C ARG A 200 2.64 28.41 -13.54
N GLY A 201 3.87 28.58 -13.98
CA GLY A 201 4.59 29.85 -13.94
C GLY A 201 5.46 30.04 -12.69
N ALA A 202 6.43 29.17 -12.48
CA ALA A 202 7.65 29.48 -11.76
C ALA A 202 8.82 29.47 -12.76
#